data_555ab866a2983a41a94fde8e5db6ee60
#
_entry.id   555ab866a2983a41a94fde8e5db6ee60
#
_cell.length_a   1.000
_cell.length_b   1.000
_cell.length_c   1.000
_cell.angle_alpha   90.00
_cell.angle_beta   90.00
_cell.angle_gamma   90.00
#
_symmetry.space_group_name_H-M   'P 1'
#
loop_
_entity.id
_entity.type
_entity.pdbx_description
1 polymer ?
#
loop_
_entity_poly.entity_id
_entity_poly.type
_entity_poly.pdbx_seq_one_letter_code
_entity_poly.pdbx_strand_id
1 'polypeptide(L)'
;MKILFISDEECPALWDFYVPGRLDGIDLIISCGDLKSTYLQFLVTVARCPLLFIPGNHDASYEHQPPEGCDCIDDAIVEYNGVRIMGLGGCRRYHPGRYQYTEKQMRRRIRNLRFPLWRCKGVDIVVTHAAPAGLGDADDPAHRGFAALRELLDKYHPQFLVHGHVHLCYDNTLERVRDYNGTTLINAYERFVLEIPEREVSPKHRNQLRWKSKHTVMDSEWDKILGMNALHR
;
A
#
# COMPACT_ATOMS: atom_id res chain seq x y z
N MET A 1 -5.77 9.45 -15.33
CA MET A 1 -6.23 8.98 -14.01
C MET A 1 -5.36 9.62 -12.94
N LYS A 2 -6.00 10.24 -11.92
CA LYS A 2 -5.32 10.85 -10.77
C LYS A 2 -5.47 9.96 -9.55
N ILE A 3 -4.35 9.57 -8.96
CA ILE A 3 -4.31 8.74 -7.75
C ILE A 3 -3.74 9.58 -6.62
N LEU A 4 -4.48 9.67 -5.53
CA LEU A 4 -3.99 10.25 -4.28
C LEU A 4 -3.42 9.14 -3.40
N PHE A 5 -2.11 9.22 -3.11
CA PHE A 5 -1.45 8.38 -2.11
C PHE A 5 -1.35 9.14 -0.80
N ILE A 6 -1.55 8.44 0.31
CA ILE A 6 -1.46 8.97 1.68
C ILE A 6 -0.72 7.97 2.57
N SER A 7 0.06 8.44 3.54
CA SER A 7 0.81 7.59 4.48
C SER A 7 1.28 8.33 5.72
N ASP A 8 1.36 7.61 6.83
CA ASP A 8 2.05 7.96 8.08
C ASP A 8 1.46 9.14 8.87
N GLU A 9 1.03 10.20 8.21
CA GLU A 9 0.47 11.38 8.86
C GLU A 9 -0.84 11.81 8.18
N GLU A 10 -1.87 12.07 8.99
CA GLU A 10 -3.14 12.57 8.48
C GLU A 10 -2.96 14.01 7.99
N CYS A 11 -3.20 14.23 6.70
CA CYS A 11 -3.12 15.55 6.12
C CYS A 11 -4.20 16.49 6.70
N PRO A 12 -3.84 17.57 7.44
CA PRO A 12 -4.84 18.44 8.07
C PRO A 12 -5.81 19.05 7.06
N ALA A 13 -5.35 19.31 5.85
CA ALA A 13 -6.20 19.85 4.79
C ALA A 13 -7.25 18.86 4.28
N LEU A 14 -7.03 17.54 4.49
CA LEU A 14 -7.97 16.48 4.11
C LEU A 14 -8.78 15.95 5.29
N TRP A 15 -8.53 16.44 6.51
CA TRP A 15 -9.13 16.00 7.76
C TRP A 15 -9.72 17.18 8.55
N ASP A 16 -8.93 17.85 9.39
CA ASP A 16 -9.38 18.91 10.29
C ASP A 16 -9.92 20.15 9.56
N PHE A 17 -9.31 20.47 8.41
CA PHE A 17 -9.64 21.64 7.57
C PHE A 17 -10.19 21.22 6.21
N TYR A 18 -10.96 20.11 6.18
CA TYR A 18 -11.55 19.65 4.94
C TYR A 18 -12.58 20.64 4.40
N VAL A 19 -12.45 20.95 3.12
CA VAL A 19 -13.41 21.77 2.38
C VAL A 19 -14.01 20.91 1.27
N PRO A 20 -15.36 20.86 1.13
CA PRO A 20 -16.02 20.13 0.05
C PRO A 20 -15.43 20.48 -1.32
N GLY A 21 -15.24 19.48 -2.18
CA GLY A 21 -14.62 19.63 -3.49
C GLY A 21 -13.09 19.47 -3.51
N ARG A 22 -12.43 19.36 -2.35
CA ARG A 22 -10.96 19.22 -2.30
C ARG A 22 -10.43 17.91 -2.92
N LEU A 23 -11.27 16.89 -2.96
CA LEU A 23 -10.97 15.60 -3.59
C LEU A 23 -11.59 15.47 -5.00
N ASP A 24 -12.16 16.55 -5.54
CA ASP A 24 -12.73 16.50 -6.89
C ASP A 24 -11.64 16.22 -7.94
N GLY A 25 -11.95 15.31 -8.85
CA GLY A 25 -11.03 14.87 -9.89
C GLY A 25 -9.99 13.82 -9.44
N ILE A 26 -10.03 13.36 -8.18
CA ILE A 26 -9.31 12.17 -7.75
C ILE A 26 -10.10 10.93 -8.16
N ASP A 27 -9.46 10.03 -8.89
CA ASP A 27 -10.07 8.79 -9.40
C ASP A 27 -9.89 7.60 -8.44
N LEU A 28 -8.88 7.64 -7.59
CA LEU A 28 -8.52 6.58 -6.66
C LEU A 28 -7.71 7.14 -5.49
N ILE A 29 -7.98 6.68 -4.28
CA ILE A 29 -7.16 6.94 -3.08
C ILE A 29 -6.48 5.64 -2.67
N ILE A 30 -5.18 5.71 -2.32
CA ILE A 30 -4.42 4.56 -1.83
C ILE A 30 -3.66 4.96 -0.58
N SER A 31 -3.94 4.27 0.54
CA SER A 31 -3.17 4.40 1.77
C SER A 31 -2.01 3.42 1.78
N CYS A 32 -0.80 3.94 2.02
CA CYS A 32 0.42 3.15 2.20
C CYS A 32 0.67 2.75 3.67
N GLY A 33 -0.32 2.90 4.56
CA GLY A 33 -0.27 2.46 5.96
C GLY A 33 0.03 3.56 6.97
N ASP A 34 -0.04 3.18 8.25
CA ASP A 34 0.19 4.01 9.44
C ASP A 34 -0.74 5.23 9.52
N LEU A 35 -2.03 5.01 9.24
CA LEU A 35 -3.08 6.02 9.33
C LEU A 35 -4.26 5.47 10.14
N LYS A 36 -4.95 6.33 10.89
CA LYS A 36 -6.13 5.91 11.67
C LYS A 36 -7.24 5.41 10.75
N SER A 37 -7.92 4.33 11.16
CA SER A 37 -9.08 3.80 10.43
C SER A 37 -10.17 4.85 10.24
N THR A 38 -10.41 5.70 11.25
CA THR A 38 -11.38 6.80 11.20
C THR A 38 -11.05 7.85 10.14
N TYR A 39 -9.77 8.13 9.90
CA TYR A 39 -9.34 9.02 8.84
C TYR A 39 -9.65 8.43 7.46
N LEU A 40 -9.34 7.16 7.23
CA LEU A 40 -9.65 6.47 5.97
C LEU A 40 -11.17 6.38 5.74
N GLN A 41 -11.95 6.08 6.79
CA GLN A 41 -13.42 6.06 6.73
C GLN A 41 -14.01 7.44 6.39
N PHE A 42 -13.45 8.50 6.94
CA PHE A 42 -13.85 9.85 6.55
C PHE A 42 -13.55 10.12 5.08
N LEU A 43 -12.32 9.84 4.62
CA LEU A 43 -11.94 10.08 3.23
C LEU A 43 -12.83 9.33 2.25
N VAL A 44 -13.11 8.04 2.49
CA VAL A 44 -13.98 7.25 1.59
C VAL A 44 -15.42 7.76 1.59
N THR A 45 -15.86 8.37 2.69
CA THR A 45 -17.21 8.96 2.79
C THR A 45 -17.33 10.24 1.98
N VAL A 46 -16.29 11.09 1.96
CA VAL A 46 -16.33 12.39 1.27
C VAL A 46 -15.79 12.32 -0.17
N ALA A 47 -14.99 11.32 -0.50
CA ALA A 47 -14.50 11.09 -1.84
C ALA A 47 -15.57 10.40 -2.71
N ARG A 48 -15.51 10.66 -4.01
CA ARG A 48 -16.38 9.99 -5.03
C ARG A 48 -15.64 8.88 -5.76
N CYS A 49 -14.64 8.28 -5.11
CA CYS A 49 -13.78 7.25 -5.67
C CYS A 49 -13.46 6.17 -4.64
N PRO A 50 -13.05 4.97 -5.06
CA PRO A 50 -12.61 3.92 -4.14
C PRO A 50 -11.41 4.35 -3.31
N LEU A 51 -11.27 3.77 -2.11
CA LEU A 51 -10.09 3.86 -1.28
C LEU A 51 -9.53 2.46 -1.04
N LEU A 52 -8.29 2.25 -1.48
CA LEU A 52 -7.52 1.03 -1.22
C LEU A 52 -6.54 1.29 -0.09
N PHE A 53 -6.20 0.25 0.69
CA PHE A 53 -5.17 0.39 1.71
C PHE A 53 -4.33 -0.87 1.89
N ILE A 54 -3.14 -0.67 2.41
CA ILE A 54 -2.30 -1.68 3.04
C ILE A 54 -2.02 -1.23 4.48
N PRO A 55 -1.83 -2.16 5.43
CA PRO A 55 -1.45 -1.79 6.79
C PRO A 55 0.04 -1.41 6.86
N GLY A 56 0.36 -0.43 7.70
CA GLY A 56 1.70 -0.17 8.19
C GLY A 56 1.98 -0.91 9.50
N ASN A 57 3.11 -0.63 10.14
CA ASN A 57 3.49 -1.32 11.37
C ASN A 57 2.80 -0.80 12.64
N HIS A 58 2.14 0.35 12.56
CA HIS A 58 1.35 0.91 13.66
C HIS A 58 -0.15 0.61 13.54
N ASP A 59 -0.59 -0.08 12.48
CA ASP A 59 -2.00 -0.36 12.19
C ASP A 59 -2.55 -1.65 12.85
N ALA A 60 -1.95 -2.10 13.95
CA ALA A 60 -2.44 -3.29 14.67
C ALA A 60 -3.92 -3.18 15.11
N SER A 61 -4.42 -1.96 15.30
CA SER A 61 -5.83 -1.69 15.62
C SER A 61 -6.81 -2.08 14.50
N TYR A 62 -6.36 -2.21 13.24
CA TYR A 62 -7.20 -2.62 12.12
C TYR A 62 -7.78 -4.04 12.25
N GLU A 63 -7.24 -4.87 13.16
CA GLU A 63 -7.84 -6.18 13.49
C GLU A 63 -9.20 -6.06 14.17
N HIS A 64 -9.36 -5.03 14.99
CA HIS A 64 -10.56 -4.81 15.77
C HIS A 64 -11.42 -3.66 15.23
N GLN A 65 -10.78 -2.74 14.53
CA GLN A 65 -11.41 -1.54 13.94
C GLN A 65 -10.86 -1.31 12.52
N PRO A 66 -11.18 -2.20 11.56
CA PRO A 66 -10.72 -2.03 10.19
C PRO A 66 -11.31 -0.76 9.56
N PRO A 67 -10.65 -0.17 8.56
CA PRO A 67 -11.21 0.94 7.79
C PRO A 67 -12.43 0.49 6.99
N GLU A 68 -13.63 0.77 7.50
CA GLU A 68 -14.89 0.40 6.83
C GLU A 68 -15.08 1.21 5.53
N GLY A 69 -15.63 0.57 4.51
CA GLY A 69 -15.82 1.15 3.18
C GLY A 69 -14.55 1.21 2.33
N CYS A 70 -13.42 0.76 2.86
CA CYS A 70 -12.13 0.71 2.16
C CYS A 70 -11.76 -0.74 1.81
N ASP A 71 -11.04 -0.94 0.70
CA ASP A 71 -10.58 -2.26 0.27
C ASP A 71 -9.12 -2.50 0.67
N CYS A 72 -8.88 -3.53 1.51
CA CYS A 72 -7.53 -3.96 1.85
C CYS A 72 -6.89 -4.72 0.69
N ILE A 73 -5.77 -4.22 0.16
CA ILE A 73 -5.02 -4.87 -0.93
C ILE A 73 -3.71 -5.52 -0.46
N ASP A 74 -3.53 -5.71 0.85
CA ASP A 74 -2.35 -6.39 1.37
C ASP A 74 -2.27 -7.84 0.86
N ASP A 75 -1.08 -8.28 0.41
CA ASP A 75 -0.86 -9.57 -0.25
C ASP A 75 -1.77 -9.82 -1.47
N ALA A 76 -2.19 -8.79 -2.17
CA ALA A 76 -3.12 -8.90 -3.29
C ALA A 76 -2.66 -8.11 -4.53
N ILE A 77 -3.27 -8.46 -5.67
CA ILE A 77 -3.17 -7.71 -6.92
C ILE A 77 -4.59 -7.38 -7.36
N VAL A 78 -4.83 -6.11 -7.60
CA VAL A 78 -6.09 -5.59 -8.12
C VAL A 78 -5.83 -4.83 -9.42
N GLU A 79 -6.89 -4.61 -10.17
CA GLU A 79 -6.88 -3.75 -11.35
C GLU A 79 -8.00 -2.72 -11.23
N TYR A 80 -7.65 -1.46 -11.39
CA TYR A 80 -8.59 -0.36 -11.45
C TYR A 80 -8.31 0.50 -12.69
N ASN A 81 -9.33 0.70 -13.53
CA ASN A 81 -9.21 1.43 -14.81
C ASN A 81 -8.00 0.99 -15.66
N GLY A 82 -7.75 -0.33 -15.74
CA GLY A 82 -6.67 -0.93 -16.51
C GLY A 82 -5.27 -0.82 -15.87
N VAL A 83 -5.16 -0.23 -14.68
CA VAL A 83 -3.92 -0.15 -13.91
C VAL A 83 -3.88 -1.30 -12.90
N ARG A 84 -2.81 -2.09 -12.95
CA ARG A 84 -2.59 -3.25 -12.06
C ARG A 84 -1.78 -2.78 -10.85
N ILE A 85 -2.34 -2.98 -9.67
CA ILE A 85 -1.81 -2.48 -8.39
C ILE A 85 -1.57 -3.68 -7.47
N MET A 86 -0.38 -3.81 -6.91
CA MET A 86 -0.01 -4.82 -5.95
C MET A 86 0.27 -4.19 -4.60
N GLY A 87 -0.29 -4.73 -3.51
CA GLY A 87 -0.08 -4.27 -2.15
C GLY A 87 0.78 -5.23 -1.32
N LEU A 88 1.72 -4.67 -0.54
CA LEU A 88 2.58 -5.37 0.42
C LEU A 88 2.81 -4.47 1.65
N GLY A 89 1.95 -4.61 2.65
CA GLY A 89 2.01 -3.83 3.89
C GLY A 89 3.10 -4.26 4.86
N GLY A 90 3.27 -3.46 5.90
CA GLY A 90 4.18 -3.67 7.00
C GLY A 90 5.64 -3.31 6.74
N CYS A 91 6.44 -3.38 7.79
CA CYS A 91 7.86 -3.02 7.74
C CYS A 91 8.78 -4.19 8.11
N ARG A 92 10.10 -3.96 8.01
CA ARG A 92 11.11 -4.92 8.49
C ARG A 92 11.06 -5.01 10.01
N ARG A 93 11.10 -6.26 10.51
CA ARG A 93 11.03 -6.53 11.95
C ARG A 93 12.23 -5.94 12.70
N TYR A 94 11.96 -5.07 13.63
CA TYR A 94 12.92 -4.51 14.60
C TYR A 94 12.53 -4.82 16.05
N HIS A 95 11.27 -5.19 16.31
CA HIS A 95 10.79 -5.77 17.56
C HIS A 95 9.64 -6.76 17.29
N PRO A 96 9.19 -7.57 18.25
CA PRO A 96 7.96 -8.36 18.09
C PRO A 96 6.76 -7.44 17.93
N GLY A 97 6.03 -7.60 16.81
CA GLY A 97 4.88 -6.77 16.52
C GLY A 97 4.13 -7.25 15.28
N ARG A 98 2.87 -6.78 15.17
CA ARG A 98 2.06 -7.02 14.00
C ARG A 98 2.59 -6.24 12.81
N TYR A 99 2.35 -6.74 11.60
CA TYR A 99 2.84 -6.13 10.36
C TYR A 99 4.35 -5.88 10.32
N GLN A 100 5.12 -6.64 11.11
CA GLN A 100 6.56 -6.61 11.10
C GLN A 100 7.12 -7.94 10.62
N TYR A 101 7.80 -7.93 9.50
CA TYR A 101 8.20 -9.12 8.79
C TYR A 101 9.72 -9.28 8.72
N THR A 102 10.19 -10.51 8.79
CA THR A 102 11.57 -10.83 8.41
C THR A 102 11.71 -10.78 6.89
N GLU A 103 12.94 -10.63 6.42
CA GLU A 103 13.29 -10.70 4.99
C GLU A 103 12.75 -11.99 4.32
N LYS A 104 12.85 -13.14 5.03
CA LYS A 104 12.34 -14.44 4.56
C LYS A 104 10.81 -14.43 4.41
N GLN A 105 10.10 -13.80 5.34
CA GLN A 105 8.65 -13.68 5.27
C GLN A 105 8.23 -12.78 4.10
N MET A 106 8.87 -11.62 3.90
CA MET A 106 8.58 -10.74 2.77
C MET A 106 8.84 -11.43 1.43
N ARG A 107 9.97 -12.16 1.28
CA ARG A 107 10.20 -12.99 0.08
C ARG A 107 9.12 -14.05 -0.13
N ARG A 108 8.61 -14.67 0.94
CA ARG A 108 7.50 -15.64 0.84
C ARG A 108 6.21 -14.98 0.35
N ARG A 109 5.86 -13.81 0.87
CA ARG A 109 4.69 -13.03 0.45
C ARG A 109 4.77 -12.69 -1.05
N ILE A 110 5.88 -12.14 -1.50
CA ILE A 110 6.13 -11.86 -2.93
C ILE A 110 6.04 -13.13 -3.78
N ARG A 111 6.63 -14.24 -3.29
CA ARG A 111 6.59 -15.52 -4.00
C ARG A 111 5.16 -16.05 -4.17
N ASN A 112 4.28 -15.86 -3.19
CA ASN A 112 2.88 -16.28 -3.27
C ASN A 112 2.12 -15.51 -4.36
N LEU A 113 2.52 -14.30 -4.68
CA LEU A 113 1.93 -13.48 -5.74
C LEU A 113 2.49 -13.79 -7.15
N ARG A 114 3.46 -14.72 -7.31
CA ARG A 114 4.08 -15.01 -8.60
C ARG A 114 3.09 -15.47 -9.67
N PHE A 115 2.14 -16.34 -9.31
CA PHE A 115 1.16 -16.86 -10.25
C PHE A 115 0.17 -15.75 -10.69
N PRO A 116 -0.43 -14.96 -9.78
CA PRO A 116 -1.19 -13.77 -10.15
C PRO A 116 -0.41 -12.79 -11.04
N LEU A 117 0.86 -12.50 -10.70
CA LEU A 117 1.72 -11.61 -11.49
C LEU A 117 1.93 -12.12 -12.92
N TRP A 118 2.22 -13.42 -13.06
CA TRP A 118 2.35 -14.05 -14.38
C TRP A 118 1.04 -13.97 -15.17
N ARG A 119 -0.09 -14.30 -14.54
CA ARG A 119 -1.41 -14.25 -15.18
C ARG A 119 -1.80 -12.85 -15.62
N CYS A 120 -1.42 -11.82 -14.87
CA CYS A 120 -1.69 -10.42 -15.20
C CYS A 120 -0.65 -9.83 -16.16
N LYS A 121 0.39 -10.58 -16.54
CA LYS A 121 1.51 -10.09 -17.33
C LYS A 121 2.25 -8.91 -16.65
N GLY A 122 2.48 -9.01 -15.35
CA GLY A 122 3.18 -8.01 -14.54
C GLY A 122 2.25 -7.12 -13.72
N VAL A 123 2.82 -6.03 -13.20
CA VAL A 123 2.18 -5.04 -12.35
C VAL A 123 2.65 -3.64 -12.76
N ASP A 124 1.80 -2.64 -12.60
CA ASP A 124 2.11 -1.26 -12.97
C ASP A 124 2.55 -0.44 -11.76
N ILE A 125 1.86 -0.62 -10.64
CA ILE A 125 2.15 0.08 -9.38
C ILE A 125 2.32 -0.96 -8.27
N VAL A 126 3.42 -0.89 -7.54
CA VAL A 126 3.64 -1.62 -6.30
C VAL A 126 3.45 -0.64 -5.14
N VAL A 127 2.54 -0.94 -4.24
CA VAL A 127 2.27 -0.16 -3.03
C VAL A 127 2.87 -0.93 -1.85
N THR A 128 3.79 -0.31 -1.13
CA THR A 128 4.41 -0.90 0.06
C THR A 128 4.33 0.08 1.22
N HIS A 129 4.41 -0.42 2.47
CA HIS A 129 4.60 0.49 3.59
C HIS A 129 6.09 0.85 3.72
N ALA A 130 6.97 -0.15 3.88
CA ALA A 130 8.40 0.08 3.92
C ALA A 130 9.02 0.28 2.51
N ALA A 131 10.10 1.03 2.44
CA ALA A 131 10.91 1.23 1.24
C ALA A 131 11.70 -0.04 0.86
N PRO A 132 12.17 -0.17 -0.40
CA PRO A 132 13.20 -1.16 -0.76
C PRO A 132 14.55 -0.79 -0.14
N ALA A 133 15.35 -1.80 0.25
CA ALA A 133 16.66 -1.58 0.85
C ALA A 133 17.62 -0.78 -0.04
N GLY A 134 18.20 0.29 0.50
CA GLY A 134 19.08 1.22 -0.20
C GLY A 134 18.39 2.18 -1.16
N LEU A 135 17.04 2.23 -1.14
CA LEU A 135 16.25 3.03 -2.08
C LEU A 135 15.16 3.82 -1.34
N GLY A 136 15.57 4.80 -0.52
CA GLY A 136 14.64 5.64 0.25
C GLY A 136 14.33 5.13 1.64
N ASP A 137 15.01 4.09 2.09
CA ASP A 137 15.04 3.63 3.47
C ASP A 137 16.07 4.41 4.31
N ALA A 138 16.14 4.16 5.61
CA ALA A 138 17.16 4.73 6.50
C ALA A 138 18.00 3.64 7.15
N ASP A 139 19.17 4.03 7.68
CA ASP A 139 20.15 3.09 8.25
C ASP A 139 19.74 2.56 9.63
N ASP A 140 18.80 3.20 10.32
CA ASP A 140 18.33 2.75 11.62
C ASP A 140 17.48 1.48 11.51
N PRO A 141 17.43 0.65 12.58
CA PRO A 141 16.74 -0.64 12.53
C PRO A 141 15.25 -0.56 12.19
N ALA A 142 14.56 0.52 12.58
CA ALA A 142 13.12 0.66 12.37
C ALA A 142 12.78 0.97 10.92
N HIS A 143 13.55 1.82 10.25
CA HIS A 143 13.29 2.30 8.89
C HIS A 143 14.09 1.58 7.81
N ARG A 144 14.85 0.54 8.18
CA ARG A 144 15.57 -0.28 7.20
C ARG A 144 14.61 -1.00 6.27
N GLY A 145 14.83 -0.86 4.96
CA GLY A 145 14.02 -1.45 3.92
C GLY A 145 14.24 -2.95 3.69
N PHE A 146 13.47 -3.52 2.76
CA PHE A 146 13.57 -4.93 2.37
C PHE A 146 14.40 -5.10 1.10
N ALA A 147 15.41 -5.96 1.13
CA ALA A 147 16.10 -6.41 -0.08
C ALA A 147 15.16 -7.16 -1.04
N ALA A 148 14.18 -7.89 -0.50
CA ALA A 148 13.16 -8.58 -1.29
C ALA A 148 12.33 -7.63 -2.18
N LEU A 149 12.08 -6.39 -1.74
CA LEU A 149 11.39 -5.40 -2.57
C LEU A 149 12.28 -4.92 -3.72
N ARG A 150 13.59 -4.75 -3.48
CA ARG A 150 14.54 -4.43 -4.56
C ARG A 150 14.63 -5.55 -5.58
N GLU A 151 14.71 -6.82 -5.14
CA GLU A 151 14.66 -7.99 -6.01
C GLU A 151 13.36 -8.06 -6.85
N LEU A 152 12.23 -7.61 -6.27
CA LEU A 152 10.96 -7.49 -6.97
C LEU A 152 11.04 -6.44 -8.08
N LEU A 153 11.60 -5.26 -7.81
CA LEU A 153 11.79 -4.21 -8.83
C LEU A 153 12.67 -4.70 -9.98
N ASP A 154 13.79 -5.33 -9.67
CA ASP A 154 14.73 -5.87 -10.66
C ASP A 154 14.10 -6.97 -11.54
N LYS A 155 13.10 -7.66 -11.02
CA LYS A 155 12.46 -8.77 -11.74
C LYS A 155 11.23 -8.37 -12.55
N TYR A 156 10.39 -7.48 -12.02
CA TYR A 156 9.09 -7.20 -12.61
C TYR A 156 8.99 -5.82 -13.25
N HIS A 157 9.95 -4.93 -12.99
CA HIS A 157 10.04 -3.57 -13.54
C HIS A 157 8.69 -2.83 -13.53
N PRO A 158 8.03 -2.67 -12.37
CA PRO A 158 6.81 -1.88 -12.30
C PRO A 158 7.11 -0.44 -12.71
N GLN A 159 6.13 0.28 -13.22
CA GLN A 159 6.31 1.70 -13.54
C GLN A 159 6.54 2.53 -12.29
N PHE A 160 5.83 2.21 -11.21
CA PHE A 160 5.93 2.92 -9.93
C PHE A 160 6.05 1.95 -8.75
N LEU A 161 6.84 2.34 -7.74
CA LEU A 161 6.73 1.84 -6.38
C LEU A 161 6.43 3.02 -5.47
N VAL A 162 5.34 2.92 -4.71
CA VAL A 162 4.92 3.98 -3.77
C VAL A 162 4.97 3.41 -2.35
N HIS A 163 5.65 4.12 -1.44
CA HIS A 163 5.85 3.69 -0.07
C HIS A 163 5.65 4.83 0.92
N GLY A 164 5.52 4.51 2.21
CA GLY A 164 5.53 5.41 3.35
C GLY A 164 6.70 5.13 4.30
N HIS A 165 6.40 5.06 5.58
CA HIS A 165 7.26 4.64 6.70
C HIS A 165 8.42 5.57 7.02
N VAL A 166 9.10 6.10 6.03
CA VAL A 166 10.20 7.06 6.21
C VAL A 166 9.65 8.47 6.11
N HIS A 167 9.57 9.15 7.24
CA HIS A 167 9.01 10.51 7.27
C HIS A 167 9.98 11.52 6.66
N LEU A 168 9.53 12.26 5.68
CA LEU A 168 10.35 13.26 4.99
C LEU A 168 10.74 14.45 5.88
N CYS A 169 10.10 14.60 7.04
CA CYS A 169 10.47 15.62 8.03
C CYS A 169 11.70 15.25 8.88
N TYR A 170 12.18 13.99 8.84
CA TYR A 170 13.35 13.57 9.62
C TYR A 170 14.65 14.13 9.08
N ASP A 171 14.77 14.26 7.76
CA ASP A 171 15.97 14.75 7.10
C ASP A 171 15.61 15.44 5.79
N ASN A 172 16.07 16.69 5.63
CA ASN A 172 15.85 17.51 4.44
C ASN A 172 16.59 16.99 3.18
N THR A 173 17.45 15.98 3.33
CA THR A 173 18.14 15.33 2.21
C THR A 173 17.33 14.18 1.61
N LEU A 174 16.25 13.76 2.26
CA LEU A 174 15.39 12.70 1.76
C LEU A 174 14.64 13.13 0.50
N GLU A 175 14.87 12.41 -0.57
CA GLU A 175 14.17 12.64 -1.83
C GLU A 175 12.80 11.96 -1.84
N ARG A 176 11.76 12.74 -2.11
CA ARG A 176 10.39 12.21 -2.25
C ARG A 176 10.24 11.32 -3.47
N VAL A 177 10.93 11.62 -4.56
CA VAL A 177 10.85 10.91 -5.84
C VAL A 177 12.24 10.58 -6.34
N ARG A 178 12.47 9.34 -6.71
CA ARG A 178 13.73 8.87 -7.30
C ARG A 178 13.48 7.79 -8.35
N ASP A 179 14.43 7.60 -9.25
CA ASP A 179 14.38 6.54 -10.25
C ASP A 179 15.34 5.40 -9.90
N TYR A 180 14.89 4.18 -10.16
CA TYR A 180 15.71 2.97 -10.05
C TYR A 180 15.35 1.98 -11.14
N ASN A 181 16.27 1.69 -12.05
CA ASN A 181 16.10 0.72 -13.14
C ASN A 181 14.81 0.87 -13.95
N GLY A 182 14.36 2.12 -14.19
CA GLY A 182 13.14 2.42 -14.92
C GLY A 182 11.87 2.36 -14.08
N THR A 183 11.97 2.15 -12.76
CA THR A 183 10.88 2.28 -11.81
C THR A 183 11.01 3.61 -11.08
N THR A 184 9.97 4.42 -11.09
CA THR A 184 9.90 5.63 -10.25
C THR A 184 9.44 5.27 -8.85
N LEU A 185 10.29 5.50 -7.85
CA LEU A 185 9.97 5.32 -6.43
C LEU A 185 9.44 6.63 -5.85
N ILE A 186 8.36 6.54 -5.08
CA ILE A 186 7.67 7.71 -4.52
C ILE A 186 7.44 7.46 -3.02
N ASN A 187 7.91 8.38 -2.19
CA ASN A 187 7.54 8.42 -0.78
C ASN A 187 6.24 9.22 -0.62
N ALA A 188 5.20 8.55 -0.17
CA ALA A 188 3.85 9.10 -0.02
C ALA A 188 3.60 9.83 1.32
N TYR A 189 4.64 10.06 2.13
CA TYR A 189 4.51 10.72 3.43
C TYR A 189 3.56 11.92 3.39
N GLU A 190 2.59 11.94 4.30
CA GLU A 190 1.43 12.82 4.33
C GLU A 190 0.53 12.59 3.11
N ARG A 191 0.93 13.05 1.93
CA ARG A 191 0.19 12.86 0.67
C ARG A 191 1.06 13.08 -0.57
N PHE A 192 0.67 12.40 -1.64
CA PHE A 192 1.23 12.59 -2.98
C PHE A 192 0.16 12.33 -4.04
N VAL A 193 0.05 13.18 -5.05
CA VAL A 193 -0.85 12.97 -6.19
C VAL A 193 -0.04 12.53 -7.39
N LEU A 194 -0.34 11.34 -7.91
CA LEU A 194 0.24 10.79 -9.13
C LEU A 194 -0.77 10.89 -10.27
N GLU A 195 -0.36 11.52 -11.35
CA GLU A 195 -1.14 11.52 -12.60
C GLU A 195 -0.54 10.53 -13.59
N ILE A 196 -1.35 9.59 -14.05
CA ILE A 196 -0.96 8.62 -15.07
C ILE A 196 -1.90 8.72 -16.28
N PRO A 197 -1.39 8.42 -17.50
CA PRO A 197 -2.23 8.41 -18.69
C PRO A 197 -3.44 7.49 -18.52
N GLU A 198 -4.58 7.90 -19.06
CA GLU A 198 -5.75 7.04 -19.12
C GLU A 198 -5.47 5.84 -20.03
N ARG A 199 -5.97 4.68 -19.62
CA ARG A 199 -5.88 3.45 -20.41
C ARG A 199 -7.22 3.14 -21.03
N GLU A 200 -7.20 2.53 -22.20
CA GLU A 200 -8.42 1.99 -22.80
C GLU A 200 -8.94 0.84 -21.96
N VAL A 201 -10.13 1.01 -21.42
CA VAL A 201 -10.84 0.01 -20.63
C VAL A 201 -12.24 -0.15 -21.18
N SER A 202 -12.69 -1.40 -21.31
CA SER A 202 -14.07 -1.62 -21.77
C SER A 202 -15.07 -0.92 -20.84
N PRO A 203 -16.16 -0.36 -21.34
CA PRO A 203 -17.16 0.35 -20.51
C PRO A 203 -17.65 -0.46 -19.31
N LYS A 204 -17.74 -1.79 -19.48
CA LYS A 204 -18.10 -2.74 -18.41
C LYS A 204 -17.15 -2.74 -17.22
N HIS A 205 -15.89 -2.39 -17.41
CA HIS A 205 -14.85 -2.48 -16.38
C HIS A 205 -14.39 -1.10 -15.90
N ARG A 206 -14.95 -0.03 -16.44
CA ARG A 206 -14.62 1.34 -16.02
C ARG A 206 -15.11 1.59 -14.59
N ASN A 207 -14.28 2.19 -13.78
CA ASN A 207 -14.53 2.50 -12.36
C ASN A 207 -14.91 1.27 -11.51
N GLN A 208 -14.44 0.08 -11.90
CA GLN A 208 -14.63 -1.14 -11.13
C GLN A 208 -13.29 -1.68 -10.64
N LEU A 209 -13.22 -1.98 -9.35
CA LEU A 209 -12.10 -2.70 -8.76
C LEU A 209 -12.20 -4.19 -9.13
N ARG A 210 -11.16 -4.72 -9.73
CA ARG A 210 -11.09 -6.12 -10.19
C ARG A 210 -9.95 -6.85 -9.50
N TRP A 211 -10.29 -7.82 -8.67
CA TRP A 211 -9.31 -8.66 -7.99
C TRP A 211 -8.66 -9.64 -8.98
N LYS A 212 -7.34 -9.64 -9.05
CA LYS A 212 -6.53 -10.54 -9.88
C LYS A 212 -5.93 -11.70 -9.08
N SER A 213 -5.86 -11.57 -7.76
CA SER A 213 -5.55 -12.64 -6.82
C SER A 213 -6.73 -12.84 -5.89
N LYS A 214 -6.84 -14.01 -5.29
CA LYS A 214 -7.71 -14.17 -4.13
C LYS A 214 -7.10 -13.31 -3.03
N HIS A 215 -7.91 -12.48 -2.41
CA HIS A 215 -7.55 -11.85 -1.14
C HIS A 215 -7.43 -13.01 -0.14
N THR A 216 -6.23 -13.45 0.10
CA THR A 216 -5.95 -14.28 1.25
C THR A 216 -5.90 -13.31 2.41
N VAL A 217 -7.04 -13.07 3.05
CA VAL A 217 -6.99 -12.72 4.47
C VAL A 217 -6.11 -13.84 5.03
N MET A 218 -4.86 -13.52 5.35
CA MET A 218 -4.06 -14.46 6.10
C MET A 218 -4.85 -14.69 7.39
N ASP A 219 -5.58 -15.83 7.44
CA ASP A 219 -5.79 -16.52 8.70
C ASP A 219 -4.40 -16.57 9.30
N SER A 220 -4.15 -15.65 10.18
CA SER A 220 -2.80 -15.32 10.58
C SER A 220 -2.20 -16.55 11.21
N GLU A 221 -0.93 -16.83 10.92
CA GLU A 221 -0.18 -17.79 11.75
C GLU A 221 -0.31 -17.43 13.24
N TRP A 222 -0.71 -16.18 13.53
CA TRP A 222 -1.07 -15.68 14.85
C TRP A 222 -2.37 -16.25 15.40
N ASP A 223 -3.42 -16.47 14.60
CA ASP A 223 -4.66 -17.14 15.05
C ASP A 223 -4.36 -18.61 15.43
N LYS A 224 -3.38 -19.24 14.77
CA LYS A 224 -2.89 -20.57 15.14
C LYS A 224 -1.99 -20.54 16.37
N ILE A 225 -1.20 -19.50 16.56
CA ILE A 225 -0.31 -19.33 17.73
C ILE A 225 -1.11 -18.93 18.96
N LEU A 226 -2.16 -18.14 18.79
CA LEU A 226 -2.99 -17.64 19.90
C LEU A 226 -4.19 -18.54 20.22
N GLY A 227 -4.41 -19.65 19.49
CA GLY A 227 -5.47 -20.62 19.78
C GLY A 227 -6.89 -20.08 19.59
N MET A 228 -7.10 -19.02 18.80
CA MET A 228 -8.39 -18.35 18.65
C MET A 228 -9.35 -19.00 17.64
N ASN A 229 -8.99 -20.12 17.02
CA ASN A 229 -9.82 -20.81 16.02
C ASN A 229 -10.75 -21.89 16.60
N ALA A 230 -11.22 -21.77 17.84
CA ALA A 230 -12.06 -22.82 18.48
C ALA A 230 -13.47 -22.40 18.91
N LEU A 231 -13.97 -21.22 18.59
CA LEU A 231 -15.31 -20.81 19.05
C LEU A 231 -16.10 -20.05 17.99
N HIS A 232 -16.41 -20.66 16.85
CA HIS A 232 -17.62 -20.37 16.07
C HIS A 232 -17.95 -21.59 15.19
N ARG A 233 -18.67 -22.54 15.80
CA ARG A 233 -19.60 -23.44 15.12
C ARG A 233 -21.01 -23.14 15.59
#